data_9a0d5e6f18d9e4d82427c68da10d42b3
#
_entry.id   9a0d5e6f18d9e4d82427c68da10d42b3
#
_cell.length_a   1.000
_cell.length_b   1.000
_cell.length_c   1.000
_cell.angle_alpha   90.00
_cell.angle_beta   90.00
_cell.angle_gamma   90.00
#
_symmetry.space_group_name_H-M   'P 1'
#
loop_
_entity.id
_entity.type
_entity.pdbx_description
1 polymer ?
#
loop_
_entity_poly.entity_id
_entity_poly.type
_entity_poly.pdbx_seq_one_letter_code
_entity_poly.pdbx_strand_id
1 'polypeptide(L)'
;MPDTRPGLTFDESGVCAACINSEEQKTTNWNERFNQLKSICDKYRGSNGNGYDCAIAVSGGKDSHFQTYIMKEVMKMNPILLSVGNIDWTETGRKNLENLSDTFSCEIIQLQPNWHVTRILTRKAFEDRGQPSWYPDSLIYAFPYRMAMQLGVKLLVYGEDVNYTYGGKYNKETPSAMLQPSNDVVQPYSKKWLEDNEITEKDLYSTISPSVEECKKFGLEPIYLSYFVPWNSVHNYEVAKRWGFRHLDHEYKREGSIDNYDQIDSLSYLLNPYLKYLKFAHSIATDNASRWIRYGLKTREEMIPIVEEIDKRLDQGIVDKFCEFVQMSPREFWKIMDKWYNREFFEQDRDGVWHPKFKVGLGLIK
;
A
#
# COMPACT_ATOMS: atom_id res chain seq x y z
N MET A 1 -9.80 9.26 -11.86
CA MET A 1 -10.28 8.36 -10.77
C MET A 1 -11.79 8.41 -10.70
N PRO A 2 -12.52 7.33 -10.36
CA PRO A 2 -13.97 7.37 -10.19
C PRO A 2 -14.37 8.14 -8.92
N ASP A 3 -15.52 8.79 -8.96
CA ASP A 3 -16.11 9.55 -7.86
C ASP A 3 -16.58 8.68 -6.69
N THR A 4 -16.72 7.39 -6.93
CA THR A 4 -17.05 6.38 -5.92
C THR A 4 -15.90 6.04 -4.97
N ARG A 5 -14.67 6.53 -5.27
CA ARG A 5 -13.51 6.31 -4.39
C ARG A 5 -13.67 7.09 -3.08
N PRO A 6 -13.62 6.45 -1.90
CA PRO A 6 -13.70 7.15 -0.63
C PRO A 6 -12.60 8.21 -0.47
N GLY A 7 -12.99 9.39 0.03
CA GLY A 7 -12.05 10.49 0.31
C GLY A 7 -11.53 11.26 -0.90
N LEU A 8 -11.86 10.85 -2.13
CA LEU A 8 -11.50 11.60 -3.34
C LEU A 8 -12.39 12.82 -3.49
N THR A 9 -11.77 13.96 -3.79
CA THR A 9 -12.47 15.22 -4.08
C THR A 9 -12.31 15.63 -5.53
N PHE A 10 -13.24 16.48 -6.00
CA PHE A 10 -13.24 17.04 -7.35
C PHE A 10 -13.36 18.56 -7.25
N ASP A 11 -12.74 19.28 -8.18
CA ASP A 11 -12.94 20.71 -8.33
C ASP A 11 -14.26 21.03 -9.07
N GLU A 12 -14.54 22.32 -9.25
CA GLU A 12 -15.76 22.81 -9.93
C GLU A 12 -15.85 22.37 -11.41
N SER A 13 -14.72 22.04 -12.03
CA SER A 13 -14.65 21.55 -13.42
C SER A 13 -14.78 20.02 -13.54
N GLY A 14 -14.89 19.30 -12.40
CA GLY A 14 -14.98 17.86 -12.35
C GLY A 14 -13.63 17.14 -12.46
N VAL A 15 -12.51 17.84 -12.24
CA VAL A 15 -11.18 17.23 -12.21
C VAL A 15 -10.89 16.71 -10.81
N CYS A 16 -10.50 15.45 -10.72
CA CYS A 16 -10.22 14.82 -9.42
C CYS A 16 -8.88 15.33 -8.82
N ALA A 17 -8.83 15.41 -7.48
CA ALA A 17 -7.64 15.87 -6.76
C ALA A 17 -6.35 15.11 -7.14
N ALA A 18 -6.42 13.82 -7.46
CA ALA A 18 -5.26 13.07 -7.93
C ALA A 18 -4.69 13.58 -9.27
N CYS A 19 -5.56 14.06 -10.18
CA CYS A 19 -5.13 14.69 -11.43
C CYS A 19 -4.54 16.09 -11.17
N ILE A 20 -5.17 16.88 -10.30
CA ILE A 20 -4.68 18.19 -9.88
C ILE A 20 -3.27 18.04 -9.28
N ASN A 21 -3.09 17.12 -8.35
CA ASN A 21 -1.79 16.85 -7.73
C ASN A 21 -0.73 16.45 -8.77
N SER A 22 -1.11 15.67 -9.78
CA SER A 22 -0.20 15.28 -10.86
C SER A 22 0.23 16.46 -11.73
N GLU A 23 -0.66 17.40 -12.00
CA GLU A 23 -0.31 18.64 -12.74
C GLU A 23 0.59 19.56 -11.89
N GLU A 24 0.33 19.69 -10.59
CA GLU A 24 1.20 20.43 -9.66
C GLU A 24 2.63 19.90 -9.63
N GLN A 25 2.81 18.57 -9.74
CA GLN A 25 4.15 17.97 -9.80
C GLN A 25 4.99 18.47 -10.98
N LYS A 26 4.37 18.84 -12.10
CA LYS A 26 5.08 19.35 -13.29
C LYS A 26 5.74 20.71 -13.04
N THR A 27 5.22 21.48 -12.08
CA THR A 27 5.72 22.82 -11.71
C THR A 27 6.56 22.80 -10.44
N THR A 28 6.70 21.64 -9.79
CA THR A 28 7.49 21.50 -8.55
C THR A 28 8.98 21.70 -8.83
N ASN A 29 9.64 22.53 -8.03
CA ASN A 29 11.10 22.68 -8.06
C ASN A 29 11.80 21.47 -7.42
N TRP A 30 11.95 20.41 -8.20
CA TRP A 30 12.56 19.15 -7.73
C TRP A 30 14.01 19.30 -7.28
N ASN A 31 14.77 20.26 -7.84
CA ASN A 31 16.14 20.53 -7.39
C ASN A 31 16.15 21.08 -5.96
N GLU A 32 15.25 21.98 -5.62
CA GLU A 32 15.09 22.51 -4.28
C GLU A 32 14.67 21.42 -3.29
N ARG A 33 13.66 20.62 -3.66
CA ARG A 33 13.18 19.47 -2.86
C ARG A 33 14.30 18.46 -2.60
N PHE A 34 15.08 18.15 -3.63
CA PHE A 34 16.22 17.24 -3.50
C PHE A 34 17.32 17.79 -2.58
N ASN A 35 17.59 19.10 -2.65
CA ASN A 35 18.53 19.75 -1.73
C ASN A 35 18.02 19.75 -0.27
N GLN A 36 16.71 19.88 -0.05
CA GLN A 36 16.11 19.71 1.27
C GLN A 36 16.33 18.28 1.79
N LEU A 37 16.12 17.24 0.97
CA LEU A 37 16.41 15.85 1.35
C LEU A 37 17.90 15.69 1.72
N LYS A 38 18.81 16.25 0.92
CA LYS A 38 20.23 16.20 1.19
C LYS A 38 20.57 16.83 2.55
N SER A 39 19.99 17.98 2.86
CA SER A 39 20.17 18.65 4.15
C SER A 39 19.67 17.81 5.34
N ILE A 40 18.53 17.12 5.17
CA ILE A 40 18.01 16.18 6.18
C ILE A 40 18.97 15.00 6.33
N CYS A 41 19.43 14.40 5.24
CA CYS A 41 20.38 13.31 5.28
C CYS A 41 21.69 13.71 5.97
N ASP A 42 22.24 14.88 5.65
CA ASP A 42 23.47 15.39 6.26
C ASP A 42 23.32 15.64 7.77
N LYS A 43 22.14 16.06 8.24
CA LYS A 43 21.80 16.19 9.68
C LYS A 43 21.88 14.87 10.43
N TYR A 44 21.47 13.76 9.78
CA TYR A 44 21.38 12.45 10.44
C TYR A 44 22.58 11.53 10.16
N ARG A 45 23.40 11.84 9.18
CA ARG A 45 24.59 11.07 8.83
C ARG A 45 25.55 10.99 10.02
N GLY A 46 25.83 9.78 10.49
CA GLY A 46 26.68 9.54 11.65
C GLY A 46 26.11 10.03 12.99
N SER A 47 24.88 10.53 13.03
CA SER A 47 24.26 11.04 14.26
C SER A 47 23.98 9.95 15.31
N ASN A 48 23.95 8.70 14.90
CA ASN A 48 23.78 7.52 15.74
C ASN A 48 25.12 6.77 15.97
N GLY A 49 26.22 7.50 16.02
CA GLY A 49 27.57 6.95 16.15
C GLY A 49 27.93 6.05 14.96
N ASN A 50 28.38 4.83 15.22
CA ASN A 50 28.69 3.85 14.18
C ASN A 50 27.49 3.00 13.74
N GLY A 51 26.27 3.38 14.18
CA GLY A 51 25.05 2.70 13.85
C GLY A 51 24.43 3.18 12.53
N TYR A 52 23.10 2.97 12.39
CA TYR A 52 22.36 3.35 11.21
C TYR A 52 22.02 4.84 11.20
N ASP A 53 22.13 5.46 10.02
CA ASP A 53 21.79 6.87 9.82
C ASP A 53 20.26 7.09 9.70
N CYS A 54 19.58 6.11 9.11
CA CYS A 54 18.14 6.15 8.91
C CYS A 54 17.54 4.74 8.90
N ALA A 55 16.23 4.67 9.07
CA ALA A 55 15.43 3.47 8.87
C ALA A 55 14.54 3.65 7.64
N ILE A 56 14.37 2.60 6.84
CA ILE A 56 13.49 2.60 5.65
C ILE A 56 12.44 1.52 5.84
N ALA A 57 11.16 1.89 5.79
CA ALA A 57 10.05 0.94 5.77
C ALA A 57 9.95 0.28 4.39
N VAL A 58 10.10 -1.06 4.32
CA VAL A 58 10.18 -1.80 3.07
C VAL A 58 9.28 -3.03 3.06
N SER A 59 8.73 -3.37 1.88
CA SER A 59 8.00 -4.61 1.63
C SER A 59 8.74 -5.57 0.67
N GLY A 60 9.81 -5.12 0.04
CA GLY A 60 10.45 -5.84 -1.07
C GLY A 60 9.92 -5.44 -2.46
N GLY A 61 8.86 -4.66 -2.54
CA GLY A 61 8.29 -4.16 -3.80
C GLY A 61 9.21 -3.19 -4.55
N LYS A 62 8.78 -2.78 -5.75
CA LYS A 62 9.54 -1.83 -6.60
C LYS A 62 9.85 -0.50 -5.92
N ASP A 63 8.90 -0.01 -5.13
CA ASP A 63 9.05 1.26 -4.41
C ASP A 63 10.06 1.14 -3.27
N SER A 64 10.14 -0.02 -2.61
CA SER A 64 11.17 -0.32 -1.62
C SER A 64 12.58 -0.33 -2.23
N HIS A 65 12.73 -0.90 -3.44
CA HIS A 65 14.00 -0.83 -4.18
C HIS A 65 14.37 0.61 -4.54
N PHE A 66 13.40 1.39 -5.03
CA PHE A 66 13.63 2.78 -5.37
C PHE A 66 14.00 3.63 -4.14
N GLN A 67 13.31 3.46 -3.01
CA GLN A 67 13.64 4.14 -1.74
C GLN A 67 15.05 3.79 -1.29
N THR A 68 15.39 2.49 -1.27
CA THR A 68 16.69 2.02 -0.84
C THR A 68 17.79 2.54 -1.77
N TYR A 69 17.56 2.53 -3.09
CA TYR A 69 18.46 3.13 -4.06
C TYR A 69 18.72 4.63 -3.76
N ILE A 70 17.67 5.42 -3.56
CA ILE A 70 17.84 6.85 -3.26
C ILE A 70 18.62 7.06 -1.96
N MET A 71 18.24 6.37 -0.89
CA MET A 71 18.87 6.60 0.42
C MET A 71 20.29 6.02 0.50
N LYS A 72 20.52 4.83 -0.04
CA LYS A 72 21.83 4.15 0.02
C LYS A 72 22.78 4.67 -1.04
N GLU A 73 22.36 4.65 -2.33
CA GLU A 73 23.28 4.91 -3.45
C GLU A 73 23.37 6.40 -3.80
N VAL A 74 22.30 7.14 -3.70
CA VAL A 74 22.29 8.56 -4.07
C VAL A 74 22.68 9.43 -2.85
N MET A 75 22.00 9.23 -1.71
CA MET A 75 22.26 10.00 -0.49
C MET A 75 23.43 9.46 0.35
N LYS A 76 23.96 8.27 0.03
CA LYS A 76 25.07 7.61 0.72
C LYS A 76 24.86 7.47 2.23
N MET A 77 23.63 7.17 2.63
CA MET A 77 23.27 6.86 4.01
C MET A 77 23.61 5.41 4.35
N ASN A 78 23.69 5.11 5.65
CA ASN A 78 23.75 3.75 6.17
C ASN A 78 22.36 3.34 6.72
N PRO A 79 21.42 2.82 5.88
CA PRO A 79 20.09 2.51 6.33
C PRO A 79 19.98 1.12 6.97
N ILE A 80 19.07 1.00 7.95
CA ILE A 80 18.44 -0.26 8.35
C ILE A 80 17.09 -0.42 7.63
N LEU A 81 16.82 -1.57 7.04
CA LEU A 81 15.55 -1.86 6.40
C LEU A 81 14.59 -2.51 7.41
N LEU A 82 13.37 -2.00 7.52
CA LEU A 82 12.36 -2.47 8.45
C LEU A 82 11.17 -3.05 7.67
N SER A 83 10.90 -4.34 7.85
CA SER A 83 9.87 -5.07 7.11
C SER A 83 8.90 -5.79 8.03
N VAL A 84 7.67 -5.98 7.58
CA VAL A 84 6.70 -6.89 8.19
C VAL A 84 6.55 -8.11 7.28
N GLY A 85 6.69 -9.30 7.85
CA GLY A 85 6.57 -10.55 7.11
C GLY A 85 5.13 -10.79 6.66
N ASN A 86 4.95 -11.14 5.41
CA ASN A 86 3.69 -11.65 4.88
C ASN A 86 3.54 -13.14 5.25
N ILE A 87 2.30 -13.60 5.30
CA ILE A 87 2.02 -14.98 5.64
C ILE A 87 1.96 -15.85 4.39
N ASP A 88 1.47 -15.25 3.32
CA ASP A 88 1.25 -15.87 2.03
C ASP A 88 2.16 -15.25 0.96
N TRP A 89 3.46 -15.20 1.29
CA TRP A 89 4.47 -14.72 0.35
C TRP A 89 4.32 -15.40 -1.01
N THR A 90 4.38 -14.61 -2.07
CA THR A 90 4.80 -15.13 -3.35
C THR A 90 6.30 -15.47 -3.29
N GLU A 91 6.76 -16.44 -4.07
CA GLU A 91 8.19 -16.74 -4.16
C GLU A 91 8.97 -15.52 -4.68
N THR A 92 8.40 -14.83 -5.67
CA THR A 92 8.95 -13.60 -6.25
C THR A 92 9.05 -12.49 -5.19
N GLY A 93 8.01 -12.27 -4.40
CA GLY A 93 8.01 -11.24 -3.35
C GLY A 93 9.06 -11.49 -2.28
N ARG A 94 9.22 -12.74 -1.83
CA ARG A 94 10.25 -13.12 -0.87
C ARG A 94 11.66 -12.90 -1.43
N LYS A 95 11.91 -13.33 -2.66
CA LYS A 95 13.20 -13.10 -3.35
C LYS A 95 13.50 -11.61 -3.56
N ASN A 96 12.48 -10.80 -3.83
CA ASN A 96 12.65 -9.36 -3.96
C ASN A 96 13.03 -8.71 -2.62
N LEU A 97 12.48 -9.15 -1.49
CA LEU A 97 12.91 -8.66 -0.19
C LEU A 97 14.35 -9.09 0.15
N GLU A 98 14.72 -10.34 -0.11
CA GLU A 98 16.09 -10.82 0.04
C GLU A 98 17.08 -10.03 -0.83
N ASN A 99 16.68 -9.70 -2.07
CA ASN A 99 17.48 -8.91 -3.00
C ASN A 99 17.80 -7.50 -2.48
N LEU A 100 16.93 -6.87 -1.69
CA LEU A 100 17.23 -5.57 -1.08
C LEU A 100 18.47 -5.63 -0.17
N SER A 101 18.55 -6.68 0.66
CA SER A 101 19.70 -6.89 1.55
C SER A 101 20.97 -7.14 0.74
N ASP A 102 20.91 -8.06 -0.19
CA ASP A 102 22.07 -8.49 -0.97
C ASP A 102 22.58 -7.38 -1.88
N THR A 103 21.73 -6.83 -2.74
CA THR A 103 22.10 -5.85 -3.76
C THR A 103 22.56 -4.51 -3.16
N PHE A 104 21.93 -4.02 -2.09
CA PHE A 104 22.27 -2.75 -1.47
C PHE A 104 23.20 -2.90 -0.25
N SER A 105 23.60 -4.11 0.12
CA SER A 105 24.40 -4.40 1.30
C SER A 105 23.79 -3.74 2.55
N CYS A 106 22.48 -3.96 2.77
CA CYS A 106 21.72 -3.43 3.89
C CYS A 106 21.23 -4.57 4.77
N GLU A 107 21.24 -4.35 6.08
CA GLU A 107 20.60 -5.27 7.02
C GLU A 107 19.08 -5.07 7.04
N ILE A 108 18.34 -6.16 7.28
CA ILE A 108 16.87 -6.15 7.40
C ILE A 108 16.46 -6.67 8.78
N ILE A 109 15.62 -5.92 9.46
CA ILE A 109 14.87 -6.43 10.63
C ILE A 109 13.43 -6.66 10.19
N GLN A 110 13.00 -7.92 10.30
CA GLN A 110 11.65 -8.33 9.90
C GLN A 110 10.83 -8.77 11.10
N LEU A 111 9.68 -8.14 11.30
CA LEU A 111 8.66 -8.64 12.22
C LEU A 111 7.92 -9.81 11.56
N GLN A 112 8.04 -11.00 12.12
CA GLN A 112 7.17 -12.10 11.73
C GLN A 112 5.92 -12.11 12.62
N PRO A 113 4.73 -11.83 12.06
CA PRO A 113 3.49 -11.82 12.83
C PRO A 113 3.15 -13.22 13.38
N ASN A 114 2.42 -13.27 14.50
CA ASN A 114 1.85 -14.52 15.01
C ASN A 114 0.82 -15.07 14.01
N TRP A 115 1.10 -16.25 13.46
CA TRP A 115 0.26 -16.89 12.42
C TRP A 115 -1.18 -17.15 12.87
N HIS A 116 -1.37 -17.56 14.12
CA HIS A 116 -2.70 -17.85 14.65
C HIS A 116 -3.53 -16.56 14.75
N VAL A 117 -2.98 -15.52 15.36
CA VAL A 117 -3.62 -14.21 15.50
C VAL A 117 -3.90 -13.60 14.11
N THR A 118 -2.92 -13.67 13.21
CA THR A 118 -3.08 -13.15 11.85
C THR A 118 -4.22 -13.84 11.11
N ARG A 119 -4.32 -15.16 11.19
CA ARG A 119 -5.42 -15.91 10.56
C ARG A 119 -6.78 -15.48 11.06
N ILE A 120 -6.95 -15.40 12.39
CA ILE A 120 -8.22 -14.98 13.00
C ILE A 120 -8.57 -13.56 12.57
N LEU A 121 -7.64 -12.62 12.70
CA LEU A 121 -7.89 -11.21 12.38
C LEU A 121 -8.12 -10.97 10.89
N THR A 122 -7.38 -11.67 10.02
CA THR A 122 -7.60 -11.61 8.56
C THR A 122 -9.01 -12.10 8.21
N ARG A 123 -9.43 -13.26 8.77
CA ARG A 123 -10.77 -13.80 8.57
C ARG A 123 -11.84 -12.83 9.07
N LYS A 124 -11.73 -12.34 10.30
CA LYS A 124 -12.69 -11.42 10.91
C LYS A 124 -12.77 -10.08 10.18
N ALA A 125 -11.64 -9.51 9.79
CA ALA A 125 -11.61 -8.27 9.02
C ALA A 125 -12.22 -8.44 7.61
N PHE A 126 -12.07 -9.61 7.00
CA PHE A 126 -12.77 -9.96 5.76
C PHE A 126 -14.30 -10.05 5.97
N GLU A 127 -14.75 -10.74 7.03
CA GLU A 127 -16.16 -10.92 7.36
C GLU A 127 -16.88 -9.60 7.72
N ASP A 128 -16.21 -8.72 8.49
CA ASP A 128 -16.83 -7.56 9.14
C ASP A 128 -16.55 -6.23 8.41
N ARG A 129 -15.46 -6.14 7.66
CA ARG A 129 -15.02 -4.90 7.00
C ARG A 129 -14.82 -5.05 5.48
N GLY A 130 -14.79 -6.30 4.98
CA GLY A 130 -14.34 -6.55 3.61
C GLY A 130 -12.93 -6.00 3.37
N GLN A 131 -12.04 -6.15 4.37
CA GLN A 131 -10.68 -5.66 4.36
C GLN A 131 -9.74 -6.69 5.03
N PRO A 132 -9.43 -7.80 4.37
CA PRO A 132 -8.60 -8.88 4.94
C PRO A 132 -7.19 -8.41 5.33
N SER A 133 -6.68 -7.35 4.72
CA SER A 133 -5.35 -6.79 5.02
C SER A 133 -5.29 -5.91 6.27
N TRP A 134 -6.38 -5.68 7.00
CA TRP A 134 -6.42 -4.76 8.14
C TRP A 134 -5.30 -5.00 9.18
N TYR A 135 -5.07 -6.26 9.57
CA TYR A 135 -4.05 -6.57 10.57
C TYR A 135 -2.62 -6.40 10.05
N PRO A 136 -2.24 -6.98 8.88
CA PRO A 136 -0.92 -6.70 8.32
C PRO A 136 -0.70 -5.21 8.00
N ASP A 137 -1.70 -4.48 7.52
CA ASP A 137 -1.59 -3.03 7.32
C ASP A 137 -1.29 -2.31 8.64
N SER A 138 -1.98 -2.67 9.74
CA SER A 138 -1.73 -2.09 11.06
C SER A 138 -0.29 -2.32 11.53
N LEU A 139 0.27 -3.49 11.25
CA LEU A 139 1.68 -3.80 11.57
C LEU A 139 2.66 -2.97 10.73
N ILE A 140 2.39 -2.83 9.41
CA ILE A 140 3.22 -2.05 8.49
C ILE A 140 3.32 -0.59 8.92
N TYR A 141 2.26 -0.03 9.49
CA TYR A 141 2.28 1.35 9.97
C TYR A 141 2.84 1.50 11.39
N ALA A 142 2.76 0.51 12.26
CA ALA A 142 3.23 0.60 13.64
C ALA A 142 4.69 0.17 13.83
N PHE A 143 5.08 -0.95 13.23
CA PHE A 143 6.38 -1.57 13.46
C PHE A 143 7.59 -0.68 13.14
N PRO A 144 7.64 0.04 11.99
CA PRO A 144 8.79 0.86 11.67
C PRO A 144 9.04 1.99 12.67
N TYR A 145 7.99 2.63 13.20
CA TYR A 145 8.12 3.68 14.23
C TYR A 145 8.74 3.14 15.52
N ARG A 146 8.18 2.03 16.00
CA ARG A 146 8.68 1.40 17.23
C ARG A 146 10.13 0.97 17.09
N MET A 147 10.45 0.33 15.96
CA MET A 147 11.78 -0.23 15.74
C MET A 147 12.84 0.85 15.54
N ALA A 148 12.51 1.91 14.78
CA ALA A 148 13.40 3.05 14.63
C ALA A 148 13.75 3.68 16.01
N MET A 149 12.74 3.87 16.86
CA MET A 149 12.98 4.40 18.23
C MET A 149 13.81 3.44 19.09
N GLN A 150 13.55 2.12 19.03
CA GLN A 150 14.31 1.11 19.79
C GLN A 150 15.79 1.05 19.37
N LEU A 151 16.06 1.26 18.09
CA LEU A 151 17.41 1.28 17.52
C LEU A 151 18.12 2.63 17.70
N GLY A 152 17.46 3.64 18.28
CA GLY A 152 18.02 4.99 18.39
C GLY A 152 18.05 5.77 17.08
N VAL A 153 17.40 5.27 16.01
CA VAL A 153 17.40 5.88 14.68
C VAL A 153 16.31 6.95 14.62
N LYS A 154 16.69 8.19 14.31
CA LYS A 154 15.79 9.33 14.33
C LYS A 154 15.15 9.65 12.97
N LEU A 155 15.79 9.30 11.85
CA LEU A 155 15.23 9.48 10.51
C LEU A 155 14.52 8.20 10.05
N LEU A 156 13.21 8.28 9.86
CA LEU A 156 12.40 7.17 9.31
C LEU A 156 11.86 7.55 7.94
N VAL A 157 12.09 6.72 6.93
CA VAL A 157 11.74 6.99 5.54
C VAL A 157 10.63 6.06 5.06
N TYR A 158 9.54 6.67 4.59
CA TYR A 158 8.48 6.02 3.83
C TYR A 158 8.56 6.43 2.36
N GLY A 159 7.96 5.64 1.46
CA GLY A 159 7.95 5.92 0.02
C GLY A 159 7.03 7.07 -0.34
N GLU A 160 5.76 6.77 -0.47
CA GLU A 160 4.77 7.72 -0.93
C GLU A 160 3.75 8.10 0.15
N ASP A 161 3.25 9.33 0.07
CA ASP A 161 1.99 9.68 0.68
C ASP A 161 0.84 9.20 -0.24
N VAL A 162 0.16 8.13 0.17
CA VAL A 162 -0.94 7.56 -0.61
C VAL A 162 -2.10 8.55 -0.78
N ASN A 163 -2.31 9.46 0.17
CA ASN A 163 -3.35 10.49 0.03
C ASN A 163 -3.00 11.47 -1.10
N TYR A 164 -1.74 11.83 -1.24
CA TYR A 164 -1.29 12.65 -2.36
C TYR A 164 -1.51 11.95 -3.70
N THR A 165 -1.07 10.70 -3.79
CA THR A 165 -1.15 9.91 -5.04
C THR A 165 -2.58 9.67 -5.50
N TYR A 166 -3.50 9.46 -4.57
CA TYR A 166 -4.88 9.09 -4.88
C TYR A 166 -5.92 10.19 -4.62
N GLY A 167 -5.49 11.40 -4.26
CA GLY A 167 -6.34 12.58 -4.12
C GLY A 167 -7.13 12.63 -2.81
N GLY A 168 -6.66 11.98 -1.76
CA GLY A 168 -7.18 12.13 -0.40
C GLY A 168 -6.70 13.41 0.28
N LYS A 169 -7.03 13.56 1.56
CA LYS A 169 -6.53 14.68 2.38
C LYS A 169 -5.05 14.50 2.69
N TYR A 170 -4.23 15.45 2.32
CA TYR A 170 -2.79 15.46 2.61
C TYR A 170 -2.31 16.89 2.87
N ASN A 171 -1.12 17.02 3.46
CA ASN A 171 -0.47 18.32 3.63
C ASN A 171 0.72 18.43 2.66
N LYS A 172 0.54 19.23 1.62
CA LYS A 172 1.55 19.45 0.56
C LYS A 172 2.74 20.33 0.99
N GLU A 173 2.68 20.93 2.16
CA GLU A 173 3.71 21.86 2.65
C GLU A 173 4.76 21.17 3.53
N THR A 174 4.54 19.91 3.89
CA THR A 174 5.44 19.17 4.77
C THR A 174 5.72 17.76 4.25
N PRO A 175 6.97 17.27 4.35
CA PRO A 175 7.31 15.89 4.05
C PRO A 175 6.92 14.91 5.17
N SER A 176 6.34 15.38 6.26
CA SER A 176 6.18 14.61 7.49
C SER A 176 5.20 13.44 7.33
N ALA A 177 5.68 12.24 7.63
CA ALA A 177 4.88 11.03 7.76
C ALA A 177 4.38 10.79 9.19
N MET A 178 4.47 11.79 10.10
CA MET A 178 4.15 11.63 11.52
C MET A 178 2.75 11.07 11.81
N LEU A 179 1.79 11.33 10.94
CA LEU A 179 0.41 10.86 11.07
C LEU A 179 0.11 9.58 10.29
N GLN A 180 1.10 8.98 9.64
CA GLN A 180 0.93 7.73 8.87
C GLN A 180 0.26 6.60 9.68
N PRO A 181 0.58 6.37 10.96
CA PRO A 181 -0.07 5.33 11.74
C PRO A 181 -1.55 5.57 12.05
N SER A 182 -2.03 6.81 11.89
CA SER A 182 -3.42 7.22 12.18
C SER A 182 -4.29 7.33 10.92
N ASN A 183 -3.89 6.68 9.82
CA ASN A 183 -4.67 6.75 8.58
C ASN A 183 -5.96 5.92 8.65
N ASP A 184 -6.91 6.24 7.75
CA ASP A 184 -8.25 5.62 7.75
C ASP A 184 -8.25 4.12 7.41
N VAL A 185 -7.17 3.59 6.83
CA VAL A 185 -7.05 2.18 6.44
C VAL A 185 -6.98 1.27 7.66
N VAL A 186 -6.38 1.73 8.76
CA VAL A 186 -6.10 0.93 9.95
C VAL A 186 -6.92 1.34 11.18
N GLN A 187 -8.14 1.81 10.97
CA GLN A 187 -9.03 2.14 12.08
C GLN A 187 -9.17 0.99 13.08
N PRO A 188 -8.96 1.22 14.39
CA PRO A 188 -8.97 0.16 15.37
C PRO A 188 -10.36 -0.48 15.51
N TYR A 189 -10.40 -1.71 16.00
CA TYR A 189 -11.62 -2.33 16.45
C TYR A 189 -12.02 -1.80 17.84
N SER A 190 -13.33 -1.81 18.11
CA SER A 190 -13.84 -1.45 19.44
C SER A 190 -13.42 -2.49 20.48
N LYS A 191 -13.29 -2.06 21.74
CA LYS A 191 -12.97 -2.96 22.85
C LYS A 191 -13.96 -4.12 22.95
N LYS A 192 -15.27 -3.83 22.81
CA LYS A 192 -16.32 -4.84 22.80
C LYS A 192 -16.12 -5.87 21.69
N TRP A 193 -15.76 -5.44 20.47
CA TRP A 193 -15.51 -6.36 19.38
C TRP A 193 -14.35 -7.30 19.67
N LEU A 194 -13.28 -6.79 20.29
CA LEU A 194 -12.12 -7.60 20.68
C LEU A 194 -12.52 -8.67 21.71
N GLU A 195 -13.27 -8.28 22.73
CA GLU A 195 -13.79 -9.19 23.76
C GLU A 195 -14.70 -10.27 23.15
N ASP A 196 -15.64 -9.89 22.28
CA ASP A 196 -16.58 -10.81 21.61
C ASP A 196 -15.84 -11.83 20.68
N ASN A 197 -14.60 -11.55 20.27
CA ASN A 197 -13.80 -12.41 19.40
C ASN A 197 -12.60 -13.04 20.13
N GLU A 198 -12.52 -12.94 21.45
CA GLU A 198 -11.43 -13.50 22.28
C GLU A 198 -10.04 -12.98 21.90
N ILE A 199 -9.96 -11.76 21.35
CA ILE A 199 -8.70 -11.07 21.00
C ILE A 199 -8.27 -10.21 22.18
N THR A 200 -7.04 -10.41 22.64
CA THR A 200 -6.49 -9.66 23.77
C THR A 200 -5.65 -8.47 23.30
N GLU A 201 -5.44 -7.51 24.21
CA GLU A 201 -4.52 -6.38 23.93
C GLU A 201 -3.09 -6.86 23.63
N LYS A 202 -2.67 -8.03 24.19
CA LYS A 202 -1.36 -8.63 23.88
C LYS A 202 -1.27 -9.09 22.44
N ASP A 203 -2.34 -9.60 21.86
CA ASP A 203 -2.39 -10.04 20.47
C ASP A 203 -2.24 -8.86 19.51
N LEU A 204 -2.71 -7.69 19.92
CA LEU A 204 -2.63 -6.44 19.15
C LEU A 204 -1.41 -5.57 19.51
N TYR A 205 -0.57 -5.98 20.46
CA TYR A 205 0.54 -5.14 20.92
C TYR A 205 1.44 -4.63 19.78
N SER A 206 1.68 -5.46 18.78
CA SER A 206 2.52 -5.08 17.63
C SER A 206 1.88 -4.08 16.67
N THR A 207 0.54 -3.88 16.75
CA THR A 207 -0.19 -2.90 15.94
C THR A 207 -0.22 -1.51 16.59
N ILE A 208 0.23 -1.39 17.85
CA ILE A 208 0.22 -0.12 18.59
C ILE A 208 1.44 0.70 18.18
N SER A 209 1.20 1.82 17.52
CA SER A 209 2.23 2.81 17.22
C SER A 209 2.57 3.66 18.45
N PRO A 210 3.80 4.16 18.58
CA PRO A 210 4.09 5.24 19.51
C PRO A 210 3.21 6.46 19.21
N SER A 211 2.82 7.18 20.26
CA SER A 211 2.08 8.43 20.10
C SER A 211 2.94 9.51 19.43
N VAL A 212 2.27 10.53 18.88
CA VAL A 212 2.95 11.68 18.29
C VAL A 212 3.86 12.37 19.31
N GLU A 213 3.43 12.44 20.57
CA GLU A 213 4.18 13.03 21.68
C GLU A 213 5.43 12.23 21.99
N GLU A 214 5.33 10.89 22.04
CA GLU A 214 6.50 10.01 22.24
C GLU A 214 7.48 10.14 21.09
N CYS A 215 7.01 10.15 19.84
CA CYS A 215 7.85 10.36 18.67
C CYS A 215 8.57 11.71 18.71
N LYS A 216 7.87 12.79 19.03
CA LYS A 216 8.46 14.15 19.18
C LYS A 216 9.45 14.22 20.31
N LYS A 217 9.16 13.63 21.48
CA LYS A 217 10.07 13.59 22.62
C LYS A 217 11.36 12.83 22.31
N PHE A 218 11.27 11.76 21.54
CA PHE A 218 12.42 11.01 21.06
C PHE A 218 13.20 11.78 19.98
N GLY A 219 12.55 12.68 19.25
CA GLY A 219 13.11 13.39 18.11
C GLY A 219 13.05 12.57 16.81
N LEU A 220 12.04 11.70 16.67
CA LEU A 220 11.80 10.97 15.44
C LEU A 220 11.32 11.92 14.33
N GLU A 221 11.93 11.84 13.17
CA GLU A 221 11.58 12.59 11.96
C GLU A 221 11.18 11.61 10.86
N PRO A 222 9.91 11.18 10.81
CA PRO A 222 9.40 10.34 9.73
C PRO A 222 9.05 11.20 8.52
N ILE A 223 9.51 10.78 7.33
CA ILE A 223 9.32 11.53 6.08
C ILE A 223 8.78 10.64 4.96
N TYR A 224 8.06 11.28 4.01
CA TYR A 224 7.74 10.68 2.71
C TYR A 224 8.77 11.07 1.66
N LEU A 225 9.43 10.08 1.06
CA LEU A 225 10.44 10.32 0.03
C LEU A 225 9.83 10.96 -1.23
N SER A 226 8.58 10.64 -1.54
CA SER A 226 7.83 11.22 -2.66
C SER A 226 7.65 12.75 -2.60
N TYR A 227 7.89 13.37 -1.45
CA TYR A 227 7.92 14.82 -1.32
C TYR A 227 9.18 15.43 -1.96
N PHE A 228 10.29 14.72 -1.96
CA PHE A 228 11.61 15.21 -2.32
C PHE A 228 12.07 14.82 -3.71
N VAL A 229 11.50 13.75 -4.26
CA VAL A 229 11.84 13.21 -5.59
C VAL A 229 10.58 12.93 -6.39
N PRO A 230 10.61 13.06 -7.73
CA PRO A 230 9.47 12.67 -8.56
C PRO A 230 9.09 11.22 -8.29
N TRP A 231 7.82 11.00 -7.91
CA TRP A 231 7.31 9.67 -7.59
C TRP A 231 6.41 9.16 -8.70
N ASN A 232 6.91 8.20 -9.45
CA ASN A 232 6.22 7.60 -10.59
C ASN A 232 6.40 6.10 -10.55
N SER A 233 5.31 5.34 -10.43
CA SER A 233 5.36 3.87 -10.26
C SER A 233 6.06 3.14 -11.41
N VAL A 234 5.95 3.64 -12.64
CA VAL A 234 6.62 3.06 -13.82
C VAL A 234 8.12 3.39 -13.79
N HIS A 235 8.49 4.64 -13.47
CA HIS A 235 9.89 5.02 -13.29
C HIS A 235 10.54 4.23 -12.14
N ASN A 236 9.87 4.14 -10.99
CA ASN A 236 10.36 3.39 -9.84
C ASN A 236 10.60 1.92 -10.20
N TYR A 237 9.68 1.32 -10.98
CA TYR A 237 9.83 -0.04 -11.48
C TYR A 237 11.06 -0.20 -12.41
N GLU A 238 11.29 0.73 -13.34
CA GLU A 238 12.45 0.68 -14.24
C GLU A 238 13.77 0.85 -13.47
N VAL A 239 13.81 1.67 -12.44
CA VAL A 239 14.96 1.76 -11.52
C VAL A 239 15.12 0.44 -10.76
N ALA A 240 14.06 -0.05 -10.13
CA ALA A 240 14.08 -1.29 -9.34
C ALA A 240 14.59 -2.50 -10.14
N LYS A 241 14.17 -2.64 -11.41
CA LYS A 241 14.67 -3.69 -12.31
C LYS A 241 16.19 -3.68 -12.48
N ARG A 242 16.79 -2.50 -12.57
CA ARG A 242 18.25 -2.36 -12.69
C ARG A 242 18.97 -2.84 -11.43
N TRP A 243 18.25 -2.86 -10.30
CA TRP A 243 18.75 -3.30 -8.99
C TRP A 243 18.19 -4.66 -8.57
N GLY A 244 17.80 -5.49 -9.55
CA GLY A 244 17.45 -6.89 -9.35
C GLY A 244 16.02 -7.20 -8.99
N PHE A 245 15.12 -6.20 -8.93
CA PHE A 245 13.70 -6.43 -8.72
C PHE A 245 13.10 -7.29 -9.84
N ARG A 246 12.28 -8.26 -9.46
CA ARG A 246 11.59 -9.17 -10.37
C ARG A 246 10.09 -8.94 -10.32
N HIS A 247 9.45 -8.95 -11.49
CA HIS A 247 8.00 -8.97 -11.61
C HIS A 247 7.44 -10.41 -11.45
N LEU A 248 6.13 -10.53 -11.27
CA LEU A 248 5.48 -11.80 -10.93
C LEU A 248 5.45 -12.83 -12.08
N ASP A 249 5.64 -12.41 -13.35
CA ASP A 249 5.64 -13.31 -14.51
C ASP A 249 6.69 -14.42 -14.45
N HIS A 250 7.69 -14.28 -13.58
CA HIS A 250 8.66 -15.34 -13.29
C HIS A 250 8.06 -16.51 -12.49
N GLU A 251 6.90 -16.31 -11.89
CA GLU A 251 6.23 -17.31 -11.04
C GLU A 251 4.89 -17.71 -11.66
N TYR A 252 4.00 -16.75 -11.95
CA TYR A 252 2.75 -16.98 -12.66
C TYR A 252 2.15 -15.66 -13.19
N LYS A 253 1.21 -15.80 -14.15
CA LYS A 253 0.44 -14.68 -14.67
C LYS A 253 -0.85 -14.54 -13.86
N ARG A 254 -0.99 -13.46 -13.09
CA ARG A 254 -2.19 -13.18 -12.31
C ARG A 254 -3.31 -12.59 -13.16
N GLU A 255 -4.55 -12.85 -12.78
CA GLU A 255 -5.74 -12.19 -13.31
C GLU A 255 -6.12 -10.96 -12.47
N GLY A 256 -7.01 -10.10 -12.99
CA GLY A 256 -7.53 -8.93 -12.27
C GLY A 256 -6.57 -7.75 -12.14
N SER A 257 -5.43 -7.77 -12.84
CA SER A 257 -4.47 -6.65 -12.89
C SER A 257 -3.98 -6.41 -14.30
N ILE A 258 -3.60 -5.17 -14.62
CA ILE A 258 -2.99 -4.78 -15.89
C ILE A 258 -1.46 -4.75 -15.85
N ASP A 259 -0.87 -4.94 -14.69
CA ASP A 259 0.57 -5.09 -14.48
C ASP A 259 0.89 -6.31 -13.61
N ASN A 260 2.19 -6.67 -13.53
CA ASN A 260 2.70 -7.78 -12.74
C ASN A 260 3.82 -7.34 -11.77
N TYR A 261 3.87 -6.06 -11.41
CA TYR A 261 4.90 -5.52 -10.52
C TYR A 261 4.35 -4.74 -9.33
N ASP A 262 3.06 -4.38 -9.33
CA ASP A 262 2.40 -3.75 -8.18
C ASP A 262 1.76 -4.80 -7.27
N GLN A 263 1.98 -4.68 -5.96
CA GLN A 263 1.38 -5.55 -4.93
C GLN A 263 1.56 -7.04 -5.23
N ILE A 264 2.80 -7.46 -5.47
CA ILE A 264 3.13 -8.83 -5.89
C ILE A 264 3.73 -9.68 -4.77
N ASP A 265 3.94 -9.12 -3.61
CA ASP A 265 4.61 -9.77 -2.48
C ASP A 265 3.72 -10.72 -1.70
N SER A 266 2.39 -10.52 -1.74
CA SER A 266 1.41 -11.36 -1.03
C SER A 266 0.16 -11.59 -1.86
N LEU A 267 -0.35 -12.81 -1.83
CA LEU A 267 -1.56 -13.21 -2.56
C LEU A 267 -2.82 -12.61 -1.94
N SER A 268 -2.91 -12.54 -0.60
CA SER A 268 -4.06 -11.93 0.10
C SER A 268 -4.24 -10.46 -0.23
N TYR A 269 -3.15 -9.74 -0.51
CA TYR A 269 -3.25 -8.34 -0.95
C TYR A 269 -4.01 -8.19 -2.28
N LEU A 270 -4.02 -9.22 -3.11
CA LEU A 270 -4.74 -9.19 -4.38
C LEU A 270 -6.26 -9.37 -4.21
N LEU A 271 -6.72 -9.93 -3.11
CA LEU A 271 -8.14 -9.99 -2.77
C LEU A 271 -8.70 -8.61 -2.39
N ASN A 272 -7.93 -7.79 -1.68
CA ASN A 272 -8.32 -6.45 -1.26
C ASN A 272 -8.77 -5.54 -2.43
N PRO A 273 -8.03 -5.43 -3.55
CA PRO A 273 -8.46 -4.66 -4.71
C PRO A 273 -9.79 -5.12 -5.30
N TYR A 274 -10.05 -6.43 -5.33
CA TYR A 274 -11.34 -6.94 -5.82
C TYR A 274 -12.48 -6.59 -4.86
N LEU A 275 -12.27 -6.61 -3.54
CA LEU A 275 -13.25 -6.11 -2.57
C LEU A 275 -13.55 -4.61 -2.76
N LYS A 276 -12.59 -3.81 -3.24
CA LYS A 276 -12.85 -2.42 -3.65
C LYS A 276 -13.82 -2.36 -4.84
N TYR A 277 -13.69 -3.27 -5.81
CA TYR A 277 -14.63 -3.35 -6.93
C TYR A 277 -16.05 -3.57 -6.44
N LEU A 278 -16.27 -4.51 -5.53
CA LEU A 278 -17.59 -4.79 -4.97
C LEU A 278 -18.18 -3.62 -4.18
N LYS A 279 -17.33 -2.91 -3.42
CA LYS A 279 -17.75 -1.82 -2.54
C LYS A 279 -17.86 -0.47 -3.25
N PHE A 280 -16.97 -0.20 -4.21
CA PHE A 280 -16.75 1.14 -4.78
C PHE A 280 -16.71 1.14 -6.32
N ALA A 281 -17.06 0.05 -6.98
CA ALA A 281 -17.13 -0.07 -8.44
C ALA A 281 -15.79 0.17 -9.17
N HIS A 282 -14.64 -0.06 -8.50
CA HIS A 282 -13.31 0.02 -9.11
C HIS A 282 -12.31 -0.89 -8.39
N SER A 283 -11.32 -1.38 -9.12
CA SER A 283 -10.24 -2.23 -8.59
C SER A 283 -8.86 -1.70 -8.96
N ILE A 284 -7.85 -2.57 -8.89
CA ILE A 284 -6.45 -2.21 -9.15
C ILE A 284 -6.20 -1.79 -10.60
N ALA A 285 -6.93 -2.35 -11.58
CA ALA A 285 -6.78 -1.95 -12.98
C ALA A 285 -7.19 -0.49 -13.18
N THR A 286 -8.26 -0.01 -12.52
CA THR A 286 -8.62 1.42 -12.49
C THR A 286 -7.52 2.27 -11.86
N ASP A 287 -6.95 1.84 -10.73
CA ASP A 287 -5.88 2.58 -10.05
C ASP A 287 -4.65 2.71 -10.96
N ASN A 288 -4.21 1.62 -11.59
CA ASN A 288 -3.07 1.59 -12.50
C ASN A 288 -3.32 2.41 -13.77
N ALA A 289 -4.47 2.22 -14.41
CA ALA A 289 -4.88 2.98 -15.58
C ALA A 289 -4.88 4.48 -15.29
N SER A 290 -5.44 4.90 -14.15
CA SER A 290 -5.47 6.30 -13.75
C SER A 290 -4.05 6.88 -13.56
N ARG A 291 -3.11 6.10 -13.03
CA ARG A 291 -1.69 6.51 -12.94
C ARG A 291 -1.05 6.64 -14.33
N TRP A 292 -1.23 5.65 -15.20
CA TRP A 292 -0.65 5.67 -16.55
C TRP A 292 -1.18 6.83 -17.40
N ILE A 293 -2.46 7.18 -17.24
CA ILE A 293 -3.06 8.35 -17.90
C ILE A 293 -2.41 9.64 -17.37
N ARG A 294 -2.28 9.81 -16.06
CA ARG A 294 -1.62 10.98 -15.45
C ARG A 294 -0.16 11.12 -15.84
N TYR A 295 0.53 10.01 -16.08
CA TYR A 295 1.91 10.01 -16.57
C TYR A 295 2.04 10.24 -18.08
N GLY A 296 0.91 10.35 -18.80
CA GLY A 296 0.91 10.52 -20.26
C GLY A 296 1.33 9.27 -21.03
N LEU A 297 1.31 8.10 -20.42
CA LEU A 297 1.70 6.81 -21.05
C LEU A 297 0.55 6.19 -21.83
N LYS A 298 -0.67 6.49 -21.45
CA LYS A 298 -1.90 5.98 -22.06
C LYS A 298 -2.96 7.08 -22.09
N THR A 299 -3.91 6.96 -23.04
CA THR A 299 -5.11 7.80 -23.05
C THR A 299 -6.24 7.16 -22.25
N ARG A 300 -7.24 7.96 -21.91
CA ARG A 300 -8.44 7.48 -21.23
C ARG A 300 -9.24 6.51 -22.12
N GLU A 301 -9.32 6.82 -23.41
CA GLU A 301 -10.03 6.03 -24.42
C GLU A 301 -9.42 4.64 -24.60
N GLU A 302 -8.08 4.54 -24.55
CA GLU A 302 -7.37 3.26 -24.59
C GLU A 302 -7.65 2.41 -23.35
N MET A 303 -7.75 3.05 -22.16
CA MET A 303 -7.80 2.33 -20.89
C MET A 303 -9.21 1.93 -20.47
N ILE A 304 -10.26 2.62 -20.89
CA ILE A 304 -11.66 2.28 -20.54
C ILE A 304 -12.00 0.82 -20.84
N PRO A 305 -11.84 0.31 -22.08
CA PRO A 305 -12.21 -1.08 -22.39
C PRO A 305 -11.37 -2.12 -21.63
N ILE A 306 -10.10 -1.79 -21.34
CA ILE A 306 -9.20 -2.67 -20.58
C ILE A 306 -9.67 -2.77 -19.12
N VAL A 307 -9.97 -1.63 -18.50
CA VAL A 307 -10.45 -1.57 -17.12
C VAL A 307 -11.80 -2.26 -16.98
N GLU A 308 -12.74 -2.04 -17.91
CA GLU A 308 -14.06 -2.66 -17.91
C GLU A 308 -13.98 -4.19 -17.94
N GLU A 309 -12.98 -4.74 -18.60
CA GLU A 309 -12.75 -6.19 -18.67
C GLU A 309 -11.97 -6.73 -17.46
N ILE A 310 -11.00 -5.99 -16.94
CA ILE A 310 -10.04 -6.51 -15.95
C ILE A 310 -10.54 -6.32 -14.51
N ASP A 311 -11.14 -5.16 -14.15
CA ASP A 311 -11.53 -4.86 -12.76
C ASP A 311 -12.53 -5.86 -12.17
N LYS A 312 -13.34 -6.48 -12.99
CA LYS A 312 -14.33 -7.49 -12.58
C LYS A 312 -13.78 -8.90 -12.36
N ARG A 313 -12.48 -9.12 -12.66
CA ARG A 313 -11.85 -10.44 -12.55
C ARG A 313 -11.22 -10.66 -11.20
N LEU A 314 -11.44 -11.82 -10.64
CA LEU A 314 -10.74 -12.31 -9.44
C LEU A 314 -10.01 -13.60 -9.78
N ASP A 315 -8.73 -13.64 -9.49
CA ASP A 315 -7.90 -14.84 -9.69
C ASP A 315 -8.34 -15.97 -8.76
N GLN A 316 -8.73 -17.12 -9.30
CA GLN A 316 -9.21 -18.25 -8.52
C GLN A 316 -8.11 -18.83 -7.63
N GLY A 317 -6.86 -18.80 -8.07
CA GLY A 317 -5.73 -19.26 -7.24
C GLY A 317 -5.55 -18.44 -5.97
N ILE A 318 -5.89 -17.14 -6.02
CA ILE A 318 -5.90 -16.26 -4.84
C ILE A 318 -7.03 -16.66 -3.90
N VAL A 319 -8.22 -16.94 -4.41
CA VAL A 319 -9.37 -17.40 -3.61
C VAL A 319 -9.03 -18.69 -2.87
N ASP A 320 -8.46 -19.67 -3.58
CA ASP A 320 -8.14 -20.97 -3.02
C ASP A 320 -7.11 -20.84 -1.89
N LYS A 321 -6.02 -20.11 -2.10
CA LYS A 321 -4.99 -19.87 -1.08
C LYS A 321 -5.50 -19.06 0.10
N PHE A 322 -6.34 -18.05 -0.15
CA PHE A 322 -6.95 -17.30 0.93
C PHE A 322 -7.87 -18.17 1.79
N CYS A 323 -8.74 -18.99 1.16
CA CYS A 323 -9.62 -19.93 1.86
C CYS A 323 -8.82 -20.93 2.70
N GLU A 324 -7.74 -21.47 2.14
CA GLU A 324 -6.82 -22.37 2.87
C GLU A 324 -6.22 -21.65 4.07
N PHE A 325 -5.69 -20.46 3.87
CA PHE A 325 -5.06 -19.67 4.94
C PHE A 325 -6.02 -19.35 6.09
N VAL A 326 -7.21 -18.81 5.80
CA VAL A 326 -8.18 -18.44 6.85
C VAL A 326 -9.05 -19.61 7.32
N GLN A 327 -8.79 -20.83 6.82
CA GLN A 327 -9.56 -22.07 7.13
C GLN A 327 -11.06 -21.87 6.89
N MET A 328 -11.41 -21.45 5.68
CA MET A 328 -12.77 -21.16 5.24
C MET A 328 -13.11 -22.04 4.04
N SER A 329 -14.34 -22.53 3.94
CA SER A 329 -14.78 -23.22 2.74
C SER A 329 -15.04 -22.22 1.58
N PRO A 330 -14.85 -22.62 0.30
CA PRO A 330 -15.21 -21.76 -0.84
C PRO A 330 -16.65 -21.28 -0.80
N ARG A 331 -17.59 -22.12 -0.34
CA ARG A 331 -18.99 -21.75 -0.19
C ARG A 331 -19.20 -20.62 0.80
N GLU A 332 -18.49 -20.67 1.93
CA GLU A 332 -18.52 -19.62 2.97
C GLU A 332 -17.89 -18.33 2.46
N PHE A 333 -16.76 -18.44 1.76
CA PHE A 333 -16.10 -17.30 1.11
C PHE A 333 -17.06 -16.53 0.20
N TRP A 334 -17.71 -17.20 -0.75
CA TRP A 334 -18.62 -16.56 -1.70
C TRP A 334 -19.85 -15.98 -1.02
N LYS A 335 -20.37 -16.62 0.05
CA LYS A 335 -21.45 -16.06 0.87
C LYS A 335 -21.06 -14.74 1.56
N ILE A 336 -19.80 -14.60 1.95
CA ILE A 336 -19.27 -13.36 2.54
C ILE A 336 -19.08 -12.32 1.44
N MET A 337 -18.48 -12.71 0.32
CA MET A 337 -18.29 -11.81 -0.83
C MET A 337 -19.63 -11.21 -1.30
N ASP A 338 -20.70 -11.99 -1.30
CA ASP A 338 -22.04 -11.56 -1.67
C ASP A 338 -22.58 -10.40 -0.83
N LYS A 339 -22.18 -10.31 0.44
CA LYS A 339 -22.55 -9.20 1.34
C LYS A 339 -21.90 -7.88 0.94
N TRP A 340 -20.73 -7.91 0.27
CA TRP A 340 -19.95 -6.74 -0.02
C TRP A 340 -20.35 -6.03 -1.32
N TYR A 341 -21.20 -6.62 -2.15
CA TYR A 341 -21.74 -5.92 -3.30
C TYR A 341 -22.58 -4.72 -2.88
N ASN A 342 -22.12 -3.53 -3.21
CA ASN A 342 -22.86 -2.29 -2.97
C ASN A 342 -24.05 -2.19 -3.93
N ARG A 343 -25.27 -2.20 -3.38
CA ARG A 343 -26.54 -2.18 -4.12
C ARG A 343 -26.77 -0.88 -4.91
N GLU A 344 -26.03 0.16 -4.65
CA GLU A 344 -26.04 1.38 -5.48
C GLU A 344 -25.38 1.11 -6.83
N PHE A 345 -24.33 0.29 -6.86
CA PHE A 345 -23.52 0.03 -8.06
C PHE A 345 -23.81 -1.31 -8.73
N PHE A 346 -24.48 -2.23 -8.03
CA PHE A 346 -24.76 -3.58 -8.52
C PHE A 346 -26.19 -3.96 -8.28
N GLU A 347 -26.72 -4.80 -9.18
CA GLU A 347 -28.02 -5.48 -9.04
C GLU A 347 -27.85 -6.98 -9.27
N GLN A 348 -28.70 -7.75 -8.61
CA GLN A 348 -28.72 -9.21 -8.74
C GLN A 348 -29.90 -9.62 -9.60
N ASP A 349 -29.65 -10.46 -10.60
CA ASP A 349 -30.72 -11.02 -11.42
C ASP A 349 -31.46 -12.16 -10.70
N ARG A 350 -32.44 -12.77 -11.39
CA ARG A 350 -33.29 -13.84 -10.82
C ARG A 350 -32.52 -15.14 -10.55
N ASP A 351 -31.36 -15.30 -11.18
CA ASP A 351 -30.50 -16.49 -11.05
C ASP A 351 -29.41 -16.24 -9.97
N GLY A 352 -29.42 -15.07 -9.32
CA GLY A 352 -28.49 -14.70 -8.27
C GLY A 352 -27.16 -14.15 -8.79
N VAL A 353 -27.05 -13.82 -10.08
CA VAL A 353 -25.82 -13.26 -10.67
C VAL A 353 -25.81 -11.75 -10.52
N TRP A 354 -24.66 -11.20 -10.08
CA TRP A 354 -24.45 -9.78 -9.93
C TRP A 354 -24.05 -9.09 -11.23
N HIS A 355 -24.74 -8.00 -11.54
CA HIS A 355 -24.50 -7.17 -12.72
C HIS A 355 -24.18 -5.72 -12.29
N PRO A 356 -23.18 -5.05 -12.91
CA PRO A 356 -22.91 -3.65 -12.63
C PRO A 356 -24.02 -2.76 -13.22
N LYS A 357 -24.45 -1.76 -12.43
CA LYS A 357 -25.34 -0.68 -12.84
C LYS A 357 -24.58 0.56 -13.33
N PHE A 358 -23.32 0.43 -13.59
CA PHE A 358 -22.43 1.49 -14.07
C PHE A 358 -21.68 1.04 -15.33
N LYS A 359 -21.17 2.01 -16.05
CA LYS A 359 -20.25 1.79 -17.17
C LYS A 359 -18.96 2.57 -16.91
N VAL A 360 -17.82 1.91 -17.10
CA VAL A 360 -16.51 2.52 -16.90
C VAL A 360 -16.38 3.78 -17.74
N GLY A 361 -15.99 4.88 -17.12
CA GLY A 361 -15.85 6.17 -17.79
C GLY A 361 -17.14 7.00 -17.97
N LEU A 362 -18.31 6.43 -17.72
CA LEU A 362 -19.62 7.11 -17.85
C LEU A 362 -20.38 7.23 -16.52
N GLY A 363 -20.01 6.45 -15.49
CA GLY A 363 -20.73 6.40 -14.22
C GLY A 363 -21.98 5.52 -14.24
N LEU A 364 -22.94 5.80 -13.33
CA LEU A 364 -24.18 5.02 -13.22
C LEU A 364 -25.00 5.08 -14.52
N ILE A 365 -25.51 3.93 -14.94
CA ILE A 365 -26.46 3.82 -16.05
C ILE A 365 -27.83 4.18 -15.50
N LYS A 366 -28.42 5.27 -16.03
CA LYS A 366 -29.77 5.73 -15.68
C LYS A 366 -30.81 4.92 -16.45
#